data_53ec0d3ef3414238dbfc5d42fa2d5aad
#
_entry.id   53ec0d3ef3414238dbfc5d42fa2d5aad
#
_cell.length_a   1.000
_cell.length_b   1.000
_cell.length_c   1.000
_cell.angle_alpha   90.00
_cell.angle_beta   90.00
_cell.angle_gamma   90.00
#
_symmetry.space_group_name_H-M   'P 1'
#
loop_
_entity.id
_entity.type
_entity.pdbx_description
1 polymer ?
#
loop_
_entity_poly.entity_id
_entity_poly.type
_entity_poly.pdbx_seq_one_letter_code
_entity_poly.pdbx_strand_id
1 'polypeptide(L)'
;MGTSRPEPDVEATRAALARVLGSTSFASPRLKAFLQFVVERTLAGQAESIKGYTIGTMVFGRSDDFDPTTDPIVRVEAVRLRMALARYYEEEGADNPVV
;
A
#
# COMPACT_ATOMS: atom_id res chain seq x y z
N MET A 1 11.56 12.67 -26.97
CA MET A 1 11.52 12.55 -26.67
C MET A 1 11.47 12.24 -25.81
N GLY A 2 11.38 12.18 -25.42
CA GLY A 2 11.42 11.95 -24.80
C GLY A 2 11.30 11.60 -23.95
N THR A 3 11.00 11.30 -23.59
CA THR A 3 10.98 10.99 -22.77
C THR A 3 11.42 10.55 -22.02
N SER A 4 11.59 10.58 -22.00
CA SER A 4 12.21 10.10 -21.45
C SER A 4 12.35 9.86 -20.14
N ARG A 5 11.88 10.46 -19.35
CA ARG A 5 11.94 10.14 -18.01
C ARG A 5 11.00 9.03 -17.71
N PRO A 6 11.46 8.05 -16.99
CA PRO A 6 10.63 6.90 -16.73
C PRO A 6 9.45 7.30 -15.88
N GLU A 7 8.29 7.05 -16.41
CA GLU A 7 7.08 7.14 -15.65
C GLU A 7 6.81 5.82 -15.00
N PRO A 8 6.21 5.80 -13.83
CA PRO A 8 5.76 4.53 -13.29
C PRO A 8 4.82 3.87 -14.29
N ASP A 9 5.06 2.62 -14.57
CA ASP A 9 4.18 1.88 -15.45
C ASP A 9 2.95 1.48 -14.65
N VAL A 10 1.83 2.15 -14.91
CA VAL A 10 0.61 1.92 -14.15
C VAL A 10 0.17 0.47 -14.26
N GLU A 11 0.23 -0.11 -15.47
CA GLU A 11 -0.21 -1.49 -15.61
C GLU A 11 0.71 -2.46 -14.91
N ALA A 12 2.02 -2.23 -14.95
CA ALA A 12 2.95 -3.10 -14.24
C ALA A 12 2.74 -2.98 -12.74
N THR A 13 2.49 -1.78 -12.25
CA THR A 13 2.23 -1.56 -10.83
C THR A 13 0.95 -2.27 -10.40
N ARG A 14 -0.11 -2.15 -11.20
CA ARG A 14 -1.37 -2.82 -10.86
C ARG A 14 -1.24 -4.33 -10.92
N ALA A 15 -0.46 -4.86 -11.86
CA ALA A 15 -0.23 -6.29 -11.93
C ALA A 15 0.54 -6.78 -10.72
N ALA A 16 1.54 -6.02 -10.29
CA ALA A 16 2.30 -6.38 -9.09
C ALA A 16 1.40 -6.34 -7.85
N LEU A 17 0.56 -5.31 -7.75
CA LEU A 17 -0.38 -5.21 -6.65
C LEU A 17 -1.33 -6.40 -6.62
N ALA A 18 -1.85 -6.79 -7.78
CA ALA A 18 -2.77 -7.92 -7.85
C ALA A 18 -2.11 -9.21 -7.37
N ARG A 19 -0.83 -9.40 -7.71
CA ARG A 19 -0.12 -10.58 -7.25
C ARG A 19 0.03 -10.59 -5.73
N VAL A 20 0.37 -9.44 -5.15
CA VAL A 20 0.49 -9.34 -3.70
C VAL A 20 -0.85 -9.61 -3.03
N LEU A 21 -1.91 -8.97 -3.53
CA LEU A 21 -3.23 -9.12 -2.93
C LEU A 21 -3.75 -10.54 -3.03
N GLY A 22 -3.32 -11.30 -4.03
CA GLY A 22 -3.74 -12.68 -4.19
C GLY A 22 -2.84 -13.70 -3.52
N SER A 23 -1.77 -13.24 -2.88
CA SER A 23 -0.79 -14.16 -2.29
C SER A 23 -1.27 -14.67 -0.94
N THR A 24 -1.02 -15.94 -0.68
CA THR A 24 -1.32 -16.51 0.64
C THR A 24 -0.37 -15.97 1.71
N SER A 25 0.80 -15.48 1.32
CA SER A 25 1.72 -14.85 2.26
C SER A 25 1.24 -13.48 2.70
N PHE A 26 0.31 -12.88 1.98
CA PHE A 26 -0.20 -11.55 2.26
C PHE A 26 -1.71 -11.67 2.42
N ALA A 27 -2.13 -12.22 3.56
CA ALA A 27 -3.51 -12.66 3.71
C ALA A 27 -4.40 -11.72 4.51
N SER A 28 -3.83 -10.75 5.25
CA SER A 28 -4.62 -9.87 6.10
C SER A 28 -5.52 -8.96 5.28
N PRO A 29 -6.85 -9.01 5.44
CA PRO A 29 -7.73 -8.09 4.71
C PRO A 29 -7.45 -6.64 5.02
N ARG A 30 -7.09 -6.34 6.28
CA ARG A 30 -6.79 -4.96 6.67
C ARG A 30 -5.55 -4.45 5.94
N LEU A 31 -4.51 -5.27 5.86
CA LEU A 31 -3.29 -4.87 5.17
C LEU A 31 -3.49 -4.78 3.66
N LYS A 32 -4.34 -5.66 3.11
CA LYS A 32 -4.68 -5.55 1.69
C LYS A 32 -5.37 -4.23 1.39
N ALA A 33 -6.31 -3.83 2.23
CA ALA A 33 -7.01 -2.56 2.03
C ALA A 33 -6.05 -1.38 2.15
N PHE A 34 -5.15 -1.45 3.11
CA PHE A 34 -4.18 -0.39 3.32
C PHE A 34 -3.27 -0.24 2.08
N LEU A 35 -2.72 -1.36 1.63
CA LEU A 35 -1.83 -1.33 0.48
C LEU A 35 -2.56 -0.83 -0.77
N GLN A 36 -3.76 -1.34 -1.00
CA GLN A 36 -4.54 -0.95 -2.16
C GLN A 36 -4.85 0.54 -2.13
N PHE A 37 -5.21 1.08 -0.97
CA PHE A 37 -5.49 2.51 -0.84
C PHE A 37 -4.26 3.33 -1.21
N VAL A 38 -3.09 2.96 -0.68
CA VAL A 38 -1.86 3.72 -0.93
C VAL A 38 -1.50 3.68 -2.41
N VAL A 39 -1.55 2.50 -3.01
CA VAL A 39 -1.17 2.37 -4.42
C VAL A 39 -2.14 3.12 -5.32
N GLU A 40 -3.45 2.99 -5.08
CA GLU A 40 -4.43 3.65 -5.94
C GLU A 40 -4.33 5.16 -5.84
N ARG A 41 -4.10 5.70 -4.64
CA ARG A 41 -3.94 7.14 -4.50
C ARG A 41 -2.68 7.62 -5.18
N THR A 42 -1.60 6.86 -5.07
CA THR A 42 -0.35 7.22 -5.72
C THR A 42 -0.51 7.23 -7.24
N LEU A 43 -1.17 6.20 -7.78
CA LEU A 43 -1.38 6.12 -9.23
C LEU A 43 -2.30 7.21 -9.74
N ALA A 44 -3.21 7.67 -8.90
CA ALA A 44 -4.12 8.75 -9.28
C ALA A 44 -3.49 10.13 -9.15
N GLY A 45 -2.22 10.20 -8.76
CA GLY A 45 -1.55 11.48 -8.57
C GLY A 45 -1.94 12.18 -7.29
N GLN A 46 -2.45 11.45 -6.32
CA GLN A 46 -2.95 12.02 -5.06
C GLN A 46 -2.14 11.56 -3.87
N ALA A 47 -0.85 11.32 -4.08
CA ALA A 47 0.01 10.85 -2.98
C ALA A 47 0.00 11.81 -1.80
N GLU A 48 -0.21 13.10 -2.05
CA GLU A 48 -0.25 14.09 -0.99
C GLU A 48 -1.40 13.88 -0.02
N SER A 49 -2.45 13.19 -0.45
CA SER A 49 -3.59 12.91 0.41
C SER A 49 -3.38 11.70 1.30
N ILE A 50 -2.25 11.01 1.15
CA ILE A 50 -1.96 9.81 1.94
C ILE A 50 -1.37 10.28 3.27
N LYS A 51 -2.26 10.56 4.22
CA LYS A 51 -1.87 11.04 5.54
C LYS A 51 -2.49 10.15 6.59
N GLY A 52 -1.92 10.21 7.80
CA GLY A 52 -2.43 9.38 8.89
C GLY A 52 -3.92 9.53 9.10
N TYR A 53 -4.42 10.77 9.10
CA TYR A 53 -5.85 10.99 9.28
C TYR A 53 -6.66 10.33 8.17
N THR A 54 -6.23 10.52 6.92
CA THR A 54 -6.95 9.96 5.77
C THR A 54 -6.97 8.44 5.83
N ILE A 55 -5.82 7.85 6.14
CA ILE A 55 -5.74 6.39 6.22
C ILE A 55 -6.62 5.89 7.36
N GLY A 56 -6.56 6.54 8.51
CA GLY A 56 -7.34 6.11 9.66
C GLY A 56 -8.83 6.14 9.39
N THR A 57 -9.31 7.21 8.75
CA THR A 57 -10.74 7.34 8.52
C THR A 57 -11.22 6.52 7.33
N MET A 58 -10.45 6.47 6.26
CA MET A 58 -10.92 5.83 5.03
C MET A 58 -10.58 4.36 4.93
N VAL A 59 -9.47 3.93 5.51
CA VAL A 59 -9.08 2.52 5.44
C VAL A 59 -9.54 1.77 6.68
N PHE A 60 -9.39 2.37 7.86
CA PHE A 60 -9.64 1.67 9.11
C PHE A 60 -10.97 2.06 9.75
N GLY A 61 -11.76 2.90 9.10
CA GLY A 61 -13.10 3.20 9.56
C GLY A 61 -13.17 4.03 10.84
N ARG A 62 -12.12 4.77 11.15
CA ARG A 62 -12.16 5.64 12.32
C ARG A 62 -13.10 6.80 12.08
N SER A 63 -13.62 7.37 13.16
CA SER A 63 -14.56 8.48 13.07
C SER A 63 -13.84 9.78 12.73
N ASP A 64 -14.63 10.83 12.49
CA ASP A 64 -14.09 12.12 12.06
C ASP A 64 -13.14 12.73 13.08
N ASP A 65 -13.30 12.38 14.34
CA ASP A 65 -12.44 12.91 15.40
C ASP A 65 -11.19 12.09 15.61
N PHE A 66 -10.88 11.20 14.68
CA PHE A 66 -9.67 10.40 14.75
C PHE A 66 -8.44 11.30 14.84
N ASP A 67 -7.55 10.98 15.77
CA ASP A 67 -6.33 11.75 15.99
C ASP A 67 -5.14 10.80 15.87
N PRO A 68 -4.37 10.88 14.76
CA PRO A 68 -3.25 9.97 14.58
C PRO A 68 -2.14 10.15 15.61
N THR A 69 -2.13 11.25 16.35
CA THR A 69 -1.11 11.41 17.39
C THR A 69 -1.44 10.65 18.65
N THR A 70 -2.71 10.33 18.87
CA THR A 70 -3.12 9.58 20.06
C THR A 70 -3.50 8.14 19.74
N ASP A 71 -3.97 7.86 18.54
CA ASP A 71 -4.35 6.51 18.13
C ASP A 71 -3.27 5.98 17.20
N PRO A 72 -2.50 4.98 17.64
CA PRO A 72 -1.36 4.51 16.88
C PRO A 72 -1.69 3.54 15.75
N ILE A 73 -2.97 3.35 15.43
CA ILE A 73 -3.36 2.29 14.51
C ILE A 73 -2.65 2.40 13.15
N VAL A 74 -2.53 3.62 12.61
CA VAL A 74 -1.90 3.77 11.30
C VAL A 74 -0.43 3.42 11.37
N ARG A 75 0.27 3.87 12.41
CA ARG A 75 1.69 3.55 12.55
C ARG A 75 1.92 2.06 12.76
N VAL A 76 1.09 1.44 13.60
CA VAL A 76 1.22 0.01 13.88
C VAL A 76 0.96 -0.80 12.62
N GLU A 77 -0.11 -0.47 11.90
CA GLU A 77 -0.43 -1.22 10.70
C GLU A 77 0.55 -0.96 9.58
N ALA A 78 1.16 0.24 9.55
CA ALA A 78 2.20 0.51 8.56
C ALA A 78 3.42 -0.36 8.78
N VAL A 79 3.80 -0.58 10.04
CA VAL A 79 4.91 -1.49 10.33
C VAL A 79 4.55 -2.91 9.89
N ARG A 80 3.34 -3.34 10.19
CA ARG A 80 2.88 -4.68 9.80
C ARG A 80 2.86 -4.83 8.30
N LEU A 81 2.43 -3.78 7.60
CA LEU A 81 2.40 -3.81 6.14
C LEU A 81 3.80 -3.98 5.57
N ARG A 82 4.76 -3.22 6.08
CA ARG A 82 6.13 -3.34 5.60
C ARG A 82 6.70 -4.72 5.85
N MET A 83 6.39 -5.30 7.02
CA MET A 83 6.86 -6.64 7.34
C MET A 83 6.21 -7.69 6.44
N ALA A 84 4.91 -7.53 6.17
CA ALA A 84 4.21 -8.46 5.30
C ALA A 84 4.74 -8.40 3.88
N LEU A 85 5.04 -7.20 3.38
CA LEU A 85 5.61 -7.06 2.05
C LEU A 85 7.01 -7.67 1.98
N ALA A 86 7.81 -7.48 3.02
CA ALA A 86 9.13 -8.08 3.05
C ALA A 86 9.04 -9.61 2.99
N ARG A 87 8.10 -10.17 3.76
CA ARG A 87 7.90 -11.62 3.72
C ARG A 87 7.43 -12.08 2.34
N TYR A 88 6.53 -11.32 1.73
CA TYR A 88 6.05 -11.67 0.40
C TYR A 88 7.22 -11.74 -0.59
N TYR A 89 8.09 -10.73 -0.56
CA TYR A 89 9.20 -10.72 -1.50
C TYR A 89 10.23 -11.80 -1.22
N GLU A 90 10.36 -12.21 0.03
CA GLU A 90 11.25 -13.33 0.34
C GLU A 90 10.69 -14.66 -0.13
N GLU A 91 9.38 -14.86 0.00
CA GLU A 91 8.79 -16.17 -0.21
C GLU A 91 8.22 -16.37 -1.61
N GLU A 92 7.63 -15.32 -2.17
CA GLU A 92 6.90 -15.48 -3.42
C GLU A 92 7.32 -14.49 -4.49
N GLY A 93 7.92 -13.38 -4.12
CA GLY A 93 8.29 -12.34 -5.05
C GLY A 93 9.76 -12.29 -5.37
N ALA A 94 10.53 -13.25 -4.88
CA ALA A 94 11.98 -13.19 -5.04
C ALA A 94 12.41 -13.17 -6.51
N ASP A 95 11.66 -13.84 -7.36
CA ASP A 95 11.98 -13.90 -8.79
C ASP A 95 11.25 -12.82 -9.59
N ASN A 96 10.54 -11.93 -8.91
CA ASN A 96 9.75 -10.92 -9.58
C ASN A 96 10.65 -9.79 -10.07
N PRO A 97 10.75 -9.56 -11.39
CA PRO A 97 11.66 -8.52 -11.89
C PRO A 97 11.20 -7.11 -11.59
N VAL A 98 10.00 -6.94 -11.09
CA VAL A 98 9.47 -5.61 -10.81
C VAL A 98 9.89 -5.10 -9.44
N VAL A 99 10.48 -5.92 -8.65
CA VAL A 99 10.87 -5.57 -7.29
C VAL A 99 11.58 -4.22 -7.15
#